data_2763b14661bc79b35e37f4fffa5d4d31
#
_entry.id   2763b14661bc79b35e37f4fffa5d4d31
#
_cell.length_a   1.000
_cell.length_b   1.000
_cell.length_c   1.000
_cell.angle_alpha   90.00
_cell.angle_beta   90.00
_cell.angle_gamma   90.00
#
_symmetry.space_group_name_H-M   'P 1'
#
loop_
_entity.id
_entity.type
_entity.pdbx_description
1 polymer ?
#
loop_
_entity_poly.entity_id
_entity_poly.type
_entity_poly.pdbx_seq_one_letter_code
_entity_poly.pdbx_strand_id
1 'polypeptide(L)'
;MIVGAALGGCATLERLPAVTYAQAKQTDILDIPDARFYVSETKQILNLAVKASQRRNLARGVTATRYFLAISGGGDDGAFGAGLLVGWSDRGDRPEFDVVTGVSTGSLSAPFVFLGRAYDPQLKAVYTETNANDVFQKNAPLISALTGDSLTSNAPLRAMIARRLDDEMVRKIAEEYSKGRLLFILTTNLDQARPVIWNIGAIAASNNPKARDLIIDVLLASAAIPVVFPPVMLDVTVDGQRHQEMHVDGGTIAQAFLYPPSISLRTGAARVGVNEKTLRTERKRVAYVIRNGRFVRPEESVELRTIAIAKEALSTMTASSGVNDTYRMFLLARRDGVNFNLASIGDDFDVPYKGPFNQEYMQSLYDYGYQKGRAGYPWQKAPPGYVN
;
A
#
# COMPACT_ATOMS: atom_id res chain seq x y z
N MET A 1 3.38 -11.09 59.71
CA MET A 1 2.34 -10.89 58.68
C MET A 1 3.06 -10.45 57.40
N ILE A 2 3.36 -11.42 56.52
CA ILE A 2 4.10 -11.16 55.28
C ILE A 2 3.05 -10.86 54.20
N VAL A 3 3.03 -9.63 53.72
CA VAL A 3 2.18 -9.25 52.61
C VAL A 3 2.91 -9.67 51.31
N GLY A 4 2.44 -10.76 50.71
CA GLY A 4 2.89 -11.18 49.41
C GLY A 4 2.35 -10.23 48.31
N ALA A 5 3.22 -9.43 47.72
CA ALA A 5 2.89 -8.70 46.52
C ALA A 5 2.74 -9.69 45.35
N ALA A 6 1.51 -9.92 44.92
CA ALA A 6 1.25 -10.61 43.65
C ALA A 6 1.70 -9.71 42.51
N LEU A 7 2.85 -10.00 41.91
CA LEU A 7 3.25 -9.48 40.62
C LEU A 7 2.29 -10.08 39.57
N GLY A 8 1.27 -9.31 39.21
CA GLY A 8 0.46 -9.61 38.04
C GLY A 8 1.35 -9.61 36.81
N GLY A 9 1.72 -10.81 36.34
CA GLY A 9 2.42 -10.99 35.10
C GLY A 9 1.53 -10.47 33.98
N CYS A 10 2.01 -9.52 33.18
CA CYS A 10 1.44 -9.23 31.87
C CYS A 10 1.40 -10.56 31.10
N ALA A 11 0.20 -11.06 30.80
CA ALA A 11 0.04 -12.23 29.96
C ALA A 11 0.63 -11.89 28.58
N THR A 12 1.82 -12.35 28.31
CA THR A 12 2.39 -12.30 26.96
C THR A 12 1.54 -13.21 26.09
N LEU A 13 0.89 -12.63 25.06
CA LEU A 13 0.20 -13.43 24.04
C LEU A 13 1.20 -14.42 23.47
N GLU A 14 0.91 -15.70 23.61
CA GLU A 14 1.75 -16.77 23.04
C GLU A 14 1.77 -16.63 21.51
N ARG A 15 2.95 -16.47 20.94
CA ARG A 15 3.19 -16.48 19.48
C ARG A 15 4.26 -17.51 19.14
N LEU A 16 4.21 -18.00 17.92
CA LEU A 16 5.28 -18.82 17.39
C LEU A 16 6.59 -18.00 17.28
N PRO A 17 7.76 -18.64 17.33
CA PRO A 17 9.04 -17.95 17.19
C PRO A 17 9.10 -17.09 15.95
N ALA A 18 9.69 -15.91 16.05
CA ALA A 18 9.95 -15.04 14.92
C ALA A 18 11.03 -15.60 14.00
N VAL A 19 11.01 -15.20 12.74
CA VAL A 19 12.01 -15.57 11.75
C VAL A 19 13.04 -14.46 11.64
N THR A 20 14.33 -14.83 11.61
CA THR A 20 15.39 -13.87 11.30
C THR A 20 15.31 -13.41 9.84
N TYR A 21 15.83 -12.22 9.55
CA TYR A 21 15.90 -11.71 8.17
C TYR A 21 16.64 -12.67 7.22
N ALA A 22 17.71 -13.32 7.67
CA ALA A 22 18.48 -14.28 6.88
C ALA A 22 17.64 -15.50 6.47
N GLN A 23 16.86 -16.05 7.40
CA GLN A 23 15.94 -17.16 7.16
C GLN A 23 14.78 -16.73 6.25
N ALA A 24 14.15 -15.59 6.53
CA ALA A 24 13.01 -15.09 5.76
C ALA A 24 13.31 -14.85 4.28
N LYS A 25 14.56 -14.47 3.94
CA LYS A 25 15.03 -14.34 2.56
C LYS A 25 15.12 -15.66 1.79
N GLN A 26 15.29 -16.75 2.50
CA GLN A 26 15.46 -18.09 1.90
C GLN A 26 14.15 -18.89 1.91
N THR A 27 13.09 -18.30 2.44
CA THR A 27 11.81 -18.96 2.65
C THR A 27 10.73 -18.34 1.79
N ASP A 28 10.18 -19.11 0.87
CA ASP A 28 8.99 -18.74 0.12
C ASP A 28 7.75 -18.93 1.02
N ILE A 29 6.89 -17.91 1.08
CA ILE A 29 5.64 -18.02 1.81
C ILE A 29 4.67 -18.91 1.02
N LEU A 30 4.09 -19.92 1.67
CA LEU A 30 3.23 -20.93 1.03
C LEU A 30 3.88 -21.62 -0.18
N ASP A 31 5.21 -21.69 -0.23
CA ASP A 31 6.00 -22.22 -1.35
C ASP A 31 5.71 -21.49 -2.69
N ILE A 32 5.34 -20.21 -2.61
CA ILE A 32 5.04 -19.38 -3.79
C ILE A 32 6.29 -18.55 -4.17
N PRO A 33 6.96 -18.87 -5.28
CA PRO A 33 8.12 -18.12 -5.74
C PRO A 33 7.76 -16.65 -6.08
N ASP A 34 8.66 -15.73 -5.76
CA ASP A 34 8.49 -14.30 -6.02
C ASP A 34 7.24 -13.68 -5.37
N ALA A 35 6.66 -14.32 -4.32
CA ALA A 35 5.50 -13.81 -3.60
C ALA A 35 5.79 -12.49 -2.88
N ARG A 36 7.03 -12.31 -2.43
CA ARG A 36 7.48 -11.13 -1.69
C ARG A 36 8.95 -10.81 -1.93
N PHE A 37 9.33 -9.57 -1.65
CA PHE A 37 10.70 -9.08 -1.76
C PHE A 37 11.04 -8.15 -0.61
N TYR A 38 12.27 -8.20 -0.14
CA TYR A 38 12.86 -7.13 0.65
C TYR A 38 13.48 -6.08 -0.27
N VAL A 39 13.44 -4.81 0.12
CA VAL A 39 13.99 -3.70 -0.70
C VAL A 39 15.46 -3.90 -1.06
N SER A 40 16.21 -4.66 -0.26
CA SER A 40 17.62 -5.02 -0.50
C SER A 40 17.82 -6.11 -1.57
N GLU A 41 16.78 -6.84 -1.98
CA GLU A 41 16.86 -7.95 -2.93
C GLU A 41 16.82 -7.47 -4.38
N THR A 42 17.73 -6.54 -4.69
CA THR A 42 17.80 -5.84 -5.98
C THR A 42 17.84 -6.79 -7.18
N LYS A 43 18.57 -7.90 -7.09
CA LYS A 43 18.73 -8.86 -8.20
C LYS A 43 17.41 -9.57 -8.52
N GLN A 44 16.67 -10.01 -7.51
CA GLN A 44 15.38 -10.69 -7.69
C GLN A 44 14.34 -9.74 -8.28
N ILE A 45 14.25 -8.52 -7.74
CA ILE A 45 13.31 -7.50 -8.23
C ILE A 45 13.64 -7.10 -9.69
N LEU A 46 14.91 -6.97 -10.04
CA LEU A 46 15.33 -6.70 -11.42
C LEU A 46 14.97 -7.85 -12.37
N ASN A 47 15.21 -9.10 -11.97
CA ASN A 47 14.83 -10.27 -12.77
C ASN A 47 13.31 -10.31 -13.01
N LEU A 48 12.51 -10.04 -11.97
CA LEU A 48 11.06 -9.94 -12.11
C LEU A 48 10.67 -8.81 -13.08
N ALA A 49 11.25 -7.62 -12.93
CA ALA A 49 10.98 -6.47 -13.79
C ALA A 49 11.33 -6.74 -15.26
N VAL A 50 12.42 -7.45 -15.52
CA VAL A 50 12.82 -7.87 -16.89
C VAL A 50 11.82 -8.86 -17.46
N LYS A 51 11.48 -9.94 -16.74
CA LYS A 51 10.47 -10.93 -17.15
C LYS A 51 9.11 -10.26 -17.43
N ALA A 52 8.68 -9.39 -16.55
CA ALA A 52 7.43 -8.64 -16.71
C ALA A 52 7.48 -7.73 -17.94
N SER A 53 8.59 -7.01 -18.15
CA SER A 53 8.77 -6.15 -19.32
C SER A 53 8.76 -6.95 -20.63
N GLN A 54 9.35 -8.15 -20.67
CA GLN A 54 9.30 -9.03 -21.84
C GLN A 54 7.86 -9.45 -22.15
N ARG A 55 7.13 -9.96 -21.16
CA ARG A 55 5.70 -10.33 -21.32
C ARG A 55 4.86 -9.12 -21.78
N ARG A 56 5.10 -7.95 -21.20
CA ARG A 56 4.39 -6.73 -21.55
C ARG A 56 4.72 -6.23 -22.95
N ASN A 57 5.95 -6.45 -23.44
CA ASN A 57 6.33 -6.14 -24.81
C ASN A 57 5.58 -7.02 -25.82
N LEU A 58 5.37 -8.30 -25.51
CA LEU A 58 4.56 -9.19 -26.33
C LEU A 58 3.09 -8.75 -26.37
N ALA A 59 2.56 -8.31 -25.23
CA ALA A 59 1.16 -7.90 -25.11
C ALA A 59 0.85 -6.52 -25.74
N ARG A 60 1.79 -5.55 -25.70
CA ARG A 60 1.53 -4.15 -26.12
C ARG A 60 2.55 -3.55 -27.09
N GLY A 61 3.59 -4.29 -27.45
CA GLY A 61 4.69 -3.79 -28.26
C GLY A 61 5.81 -3.11 -27.45
N VAL A 62 6.98 -3.08 -28.07
CA VAL A 62 8.25 -2.65 -27.43
C VAL A 62 8.29 -1.14 -27.16
N THR A 63 7.66 -0.34 -28.04
CA THR A 63 7.66 1.14 -27.96
C THR A 63 6.52 1.71 -27.13
N ALA A 64 5.55 0.87 -26.73
CA ALA A 64 4.39 1.35 -25.96
C ALA A 64 4.82 2.05 -24.66
N THR A 65 4.20 3.19 -24.38
CA THR A 65 4.39 3.91 -23.12
C THR A 65 4.11 3.00 -21.92
N ARG A 66 4.93 3.09 -20.88
CA ARG A 66 4.73 2.37 -19.62
C ARG A 66 4.23 3.33 -18.55
N TYR A 67 3.16 2.93 -17.89
CA TYR A 67 2.49 3.72 -16.87
C TYR A 67 2.65 3.07 -15.50
N PHE A 68 3.11 3.88 -14.54
CA PHE A 68 3.27 3.50 -13.14
C PHE A 68 2.29 4.30 -12.30
N LEU A 69 1.69 3.67 -11.31
CA LEU A 69 0.84 4.33 -10.33
C LEU A 69 1.29 3.96 -8.92
N ALA A 70 1.55 4.97 -8.08
CA ALA A 70 1.73 4.80 -6.65
C ALA A 70 0.56 5.44 -5.90
N ILE A 71 -0.09 4.66 -5.03
CA ILE A 71 -1.21 5.12 -4.19
C ILE A 71 -0.74 5.08 -2.74
N SER A 72 -0.70 6.25 -2.11
CA SER A 72 -0.21 6.36 -0.73
C SER A 72 -1.20 5.84 0.31
N GLY A 73 -0.68 5.61 1.51
CA GLY A 73 -1.50 5.59 2.72
C GLY A 73 -2.20 6.92 2.97
N GLY A 74 -3.07 6.96 4.00
CA GLY A 74 -3.82 8.14 4.37
C GLY A 74 -5.14 7.86 5.11
N GLY A 75 -5.46 6.60 5.46
CA GLY A 75 -6.71 6.27 6.14
C GLY A 75 -7.93 6.71 5.32
N ASP A 76 -8.80 7.50 5.93
CA ASP A 76 -10.02 8.04 5.32
C ASP A 76 -9.76 8.90 4.09
N ASP A 77 -8.59 9.54 4.03
CA ASP A 77 -8.17 10.37 2.89
C ASP A 77 -7.99 9.56 1.60
N GLY A 78 -7.98 8.23 1.67
CA GLY A 78 -8.06 7.34 0.51
C GLY A 78 -9.26 7.58 -0.39
N ALA A 79 -10.32 8.17 0.15
CA ALA A 79 -11.50 8.59 -0.59
C ALA A 79 -11.16 9.59 -1.72
N PHE A 80 -10.18 10.48 -1.51
CA PHE A 80 -9.68 11.39 -2.54
C PHE A 80 -9.14 10.63 -3.75
N GLY A 81 -8.22 9.69 -3.51
CA GLY A 81 -7.60 8.92 -4.58
C GLY A 81 -8.59 8.05 -5.34
N ALA A 82 -9.56 7.45 -4.63
CA ALA A 82 -10.62 6.67 -5.24
C ALA A 82 -11.50 7.55 -6.14
N GLY A 83 -11.98 8.68 -5.63
CA GLY A 83 -12.76 9.65 -6.42
C GLY A 83 -12.00 10.14 -7.65
N LEU A 84 -10.74 10.55 -7.46
CA LEU A 84 -9.88 11.01 -8.56
C LEU A 84 -9.75 9.97 -9.68
N LEU A 85 -9.52 8.71 -9.32
CA LEU A 85 -9.34 7.62 -10.27
C LEU A 85 -10.64 7.28 -11.01
N VAL A 86 -11.78 7.25 -10.32
CA VAL A 86 -13.09 7.00 -10.95
C VAL A 86 -13.48 8.17 -11.85
N GLY A 87 -13.32 9.41 -11.41
CA GLY A 87 -13.56 10.60 -12.24
C GLY A 87 -12.67 10.63 -13.49
N TRP A 88 -11.40 10.22 -13.34
CA TRP A 88 -10.48 10.09 -14.47
C TRP A 88 -10.91 9.01 -15.46
N SER A 89 -11.46 7.88 -14.98
CA SER A 89 -12.07 6.87 -15.84
C SER A 89 -13.26 7.40 -16.64
N ASP A 90 -14.12 8.18 -15.98
CA ASP A 90 -15.32 8.75 -16.63
C ASP A 90 -14.96 9.85 -17.64
N ARG A 91 -13.82 10.50 -17.45
CA ARG A 91 -13.23 11.37 -18.47
C ARG A 91 -12.78 10.59 -19.71
N GLY A 92 -12.40 9.31 -19.56
CA GLY A 92 -12.11 8.42 -20.67
C GLY A 92 -10.63 8.27 -21.05
N ASP A 93 -9.71 8.96 -20.38
CA ASP A 93 -8.27 8.95 -20.70
C ASP A 93 -7.38 8.41 -19.57
N ARG A 94 -7.95 7.75 -18.55
CA ARG A 94 -7.17 7.04 -17.55
C ARG A 94 -6.41 5.89 -18.21
N PRO A 95 -5.05 5.88 -18.13
CA PRO A 95 -4.28 4.82 -18.77
C PRO A 95 -4.44 3.49 -18.02
N GLU A 96 -4.20 2.40 -18.73
CA GLU A 96 -3.95 1.11 -18.10
C GLU A 96 -2.54 1.13 -17.49
N PHE A 97 -2.44 0.93 -16.17
CA PHE A 97 -1.17 0.96 -15.46
C PHE A 97 -0.44 -0.38 -15.59
N ASP A 98 0.84 -0.33 -15.96
CA ASP A 98 1.72 -1.50 -16.03
C ASP A 98 2.19 -1.94 -14.63
N VAL A 99 2.39 -0.99 -13.74
CA VAL A 99 2.75 -1.21 -12.33
C VAL A 99 1.85 -0.38 -11.44
N VAL A 100 1.23 -1.02 -10.46
CA VAL A 100 0.46 -0.35 -9.40
C VAL A 100 1.07 -0.72 -8.06
N THR A 101 1.33 0.28 -7.23
CA THR A 101 1.79 0.08 -5.85
C THR A 101 0.81 0.71 -4.87
N GLY A 102 0.57 0.04 -3.75
CA GLY A 102 -0.33 0.53 -2.71
C GLY A 102 0.26 0.35 -1.31
N VAL A 103 -0.06 1.29 -0.43
CA VAL A 103 0.29 1.28 0.99
C VAL A 103 -0.94 1.65 1.80
N SER A 104 -1.23 0.94 2.90
CA SER A 104 -2.36 1.26 3.78
C SER A 104 -3.69 1.35 3.01
N THR A 105 -4.44 2.43 3.13
CA THR A 105 -5.65 2.68 2.33
C THR A 105 -5.39 2.58 0.82
N GLY A 106 -4.19 2.95 0.35
CA GLY A 106 -3.78 2.75 -1.04
C GLY A 106 -3.69 1.28 -1.43
N SER A 107 -3.38 0.38 -0.50
CA SER A 107 -3.40 -1.06 -0.74
C SER A 107 -4.81 -1.59 -0.95
N LEU A 108 -5.81 -1.01 -0.28
CA LEU A 108 -7.22 -1.38 -0.44
C LEU A 108 -7.78 -0.93 -1.79
N SER A 109 -7.26 0.16 -2.35
CA SER A 109 -7.63 0.67 -3.68
C SER A 109 -6.92 -0.05 -4.83
N ALA A 110 -5.66 -0.44 -4.62
CA ALA A 110 -4.75 -0.89 -5.67
C ALA A 110 -5.26 -2.08 -6.51
N PRO A 111 -5.89 -3.13 -5.97
CA PRO A 111 -6.41 -4.25 -6.75
C PRO A 111 -7.48 -3.83 -7.77
N PHE A 112 -8.42 -2.96 -7.38
CA PHE A 112 -9.47 -2.46 -8.25
C PHE A 112 -8.91 -1.61 -9.38
N VAL A 113 -8.01 -0.70 -9.03
CA VAL A 113 -7.33 0.19 -10.00
C VAL A 113 -6.48 -0.61 -10.97
N PHE A 114 -5.81 -1.65 -10.50
CA PHE A 114 -5.03 -2.57 -11.32
C PHE A 114 -5.91 -3.29 -12.35
N LEU A 115 -7.10 -3.71 -11.98
CA LEU A 115 -8.05 -4.35 -12.88
C LEU A 115 -8.77 -3.36 -13.82
N GLY A 116 -8.74 -2.08 -13.51
CA GLY A 116 -9.21 -1.01 -14.41
C GLY A 116 -10.67 -0.63 -14.25
N ARG A 117 -11.21 0.08 -15.25
CA ARG A 117 -12.52 0.76 -15.19
C ARG A 117 -13.69 -0.16 -14.78
N ALA A 118 -13.67 -1.41 -15.13
CA ALA A 118 -14.73 -2.35 -14.79
C ALA A 118 -14.92 -2.52 -13.27
N TYR A 119 -13.89 -2.19 -12.47
CA TYR A 119 -13.89 -2.28 -11.01
C TYR A 119 -14.03 -0.93 -10.30
N ASP A 120 -14.32 0.14 -11.03
CA ASP A 120 -14.55 1.48 -10.46
C ASP A 120 -15.77 1.52 -9.50
N PRO A 121 -16.88 0.79 -9.73
CA PRO A 121 -17.97 0.73 -8.76
C PRO A 121 -17.52 0.15 -7.41
N GLN A 122 -16.70 -0.91 -7.42
CA GLN A 122 -16.16 -1.51 -6.20
C GLN A 122 -15.16 -0.56 -5.51
N LEU A 123 -14.30 0.13 -6.27
CA LEU A 123 -13.40 1.15 -5.75
C LEU A 123 -14.17 2.28 -5.05
N LYS A 124 -15.23 2.78 -5.66
CA LYS A 124 -16.13 3.77 -5.04
C LYS A 124 -16.69 3.23 -3.73
N ALA A 125 -17.27 2.04 -3.74
CA ALA A 125 -17.93 1.42 -2.60
C ALA A 125 -17.01 1.24 -1.38
N VAL A 126 -15.69 1.04 -1.57
CA VAL A 126 -14.71 0.99 -0.47
C VAL A 126 -14.78 2.22 0.41
N TYR A 127 -15.02 3.40 -0.14
CA TYR A 127 -14.95 4.67 0.59
C TYR A 127 -16.31 5.33 0.84
N THR A 128 -17.31 5.03 0.03
CA THR A 128 -18.63 5.68 0.15
C THR A 128 -19.66 4.82 0.89
N GLU A 129 -19.41 3.50 1.00
CA GLU A 129 -20.29 2.56 1.68
C GLU A 129 -19.69 1.98 2.96
N THR A 130 -18.45 2.35 3.31
CA THR A 130 -17.75 1.91 4.52
C THR A 130 -17.89 2.96 5.62
N ASN A 131 -18.18 2.52 6.82
CA ASN A 131 -18.27 3.37 8.01
C ASN A 131 -17.46 2.76 9.17
N ALA A 132 -17.37 3.47 10.29
CA ALA A 132 -16.61 3.04 11.45
C ALA A 132 -17.00 1.64 11.96
N ASN A 133 -18.28 1.22 11.86
CA ASN A 133 -18.72 -0.10 12.32
C ASN A 133 -18.27 -1.25 11.40
N ASP A 134 -17.93 -0.95 10.14
CA ASP A 134 -17.40 -1.94 9.20
C ASP A 134 -15.91 -2.21 9.45
N VAL A 135 -15.23 -1.30 10.13
CA VAL A 135 -13.79 -1.30 10.37
C VAL A 135 -13.46 -1.64 11.81
N PHE A 136 -14.25 -1.13 12.76
CA PHE A 136 -14.06 -1.35 14.20
C PHE A 136 -15.18 -2.24 14.79
N GLN A 137 -14.88 -2.97 15.85
CA GLN A 137 -15.93 -3.67 16.61
C GLN A 137 -16.86 -2.68 17.31
N LYS A 138 -18.18 -2.93 17.22
CA LYS A 138 -19.26 -2.06 17.74
C LYS A 138 -19.15 -1.67 19.22
N ASN A 139 -18.37 -2.35 20.05
CA ASN A 139 -18.32 -2.15 21.51
C ASN A 139 -16.90 -2.00 22.06
N ALA A 140 -15.89 -1.82 21.22
CA ALA A 140 -14.57 -1.47 21.71
C ALA A 140 -14.54 0.06 21.93
N PRO A 141 -14.56 0.56 23.18
CA PRO A 141 -14.34 1.97 23.40
C PRO A 141 -12.93 2.28 22.85
N LEU A 142 -12.83 3.30 22.02
CA LEU A 142 -11.56 3.80 21.47
C LEU A 142 -10.50 4.09 22.57
N ILE A 143 -10.97 4.23 23.81
CA ILE A 143 -10.21 4.50 25.04
C ILE A 143 -9.67 3.23 25.69
N SER A 144 -10.33 2.05 25.54
CA SER A 144 -9.83 0.81 26.14
C SER A 144 -8.65 0.19 25.38
N ALA A 145 -8.45 0.56 24.13
CA ALA A 145 -7.26 0.18 23.37
C ALA A 145 -5.96 0.78 23.94
N LEU A 146 -6.06 1.75 24.83
CA LEU A 146 -4.93 2.52 25.37
C LEU A 146 -4.57 2.18 26.82
N THR A 147 -5.38 1.39 27.51
CA THR A 147 -5.18 1.09 28.94
C THR A 147 -5.04 -0.38 29.30
N GLY A 148 -5.10 -1.29 28.35
CA GLY A 148 -4.99 -2.72 28.59
C GLY A 148 -5.00 -3.54 27.33
N ASP A 149 -4.68 -4.80 27.42
CA ASP A 149 -4.39 -5.83 26.40
C ASP A 149 -5.42 -6.08 25.27
N SER A 150 -6.37 -5.19 25.04
CA SER A 150 -7.38 -5.35 23.98
C SER A 150 -7.25 -4.29 22.88
N LEU A 151 -6.29 -4.50 21.98
CA LEU A 151 -6.34 -3.94 20.64
C LEU A 151 -7.68 -4.33 20.00
N THR A 152 -8.29 -3.41 19.25
CA THR A 152 -9.51 -3.72 18.48
C THR A 152 -9.25 -4.93 17.57
N SER A 153 -10.24 -5.82 17.43
CA SER A 153 -10.06 -6.98 16.54
C SER A 153 -9.94 -6.55 15.05
N ASN A 154 -9.06 -7.20 14.30
CA ASN A 154 -8.95 -7.06 12.84
C ASN A 154 -10.12 -7.73 12.08
N ALA A 155 -10.99 -8.49 12.75
CA ALA A 155 -12.01 -9.29 12.10
C ALA A 155 -12.99 -8.48 11.22
N PRO A 156 -13.50 -7.30 11.63
CA PRO A 156 -14.38 -6.50 10.78
C PRO A 156 -13.67 -6.04 9.49
N LEU A 157 -12.48 -5.48 9.61
CA LEU A 157 -11.70 -5.02 8.45
C LEU A 157 -11.33 -6.19 7.54
N ARG A 158 -10.92 -7.34 8.09
CA ARG A 158 -10.66 -8.56 7.30
C ARG A 158 -11.90 -9.03 6.54
N ALA A 159 -13.06 -9.03 7.20
CA ALA A 159 -14.32 -9.41 6.59
C ALA A 159 -14.73 -8.44 5.47
N MET A 160 -14.51 -7.14 5.66
CA MET A 160 -14.75 -6.13 4.62
C MET A 160 -13.86 -6.38 3.39
N ILE A 161 -12.56 -6.63 3.58
CA ILE A 161 -11.63 -6.95 2.50
C ILE A 161 -12.07 -8.24 1.78
N ALA A 162 -12.39 -9.31 2.54
CA ALA A 162 -12.77 -10.60 2.01
C ALA A 162 -14.07 -10.56 1.17
N ARG A 163 -15.03 -9.71 1.54
CA ARG A 163 -16.26 -9.52 0.74
C ARG A 163 -16.00 -8.83 -0.60
N ARG A 164 -14.95 -8.01 -0.70
CA ARG A 164 -14.63 -7.21 -1.88
C ARG A 164 -13.60 -7.87 -2.80
N LEU A 165 -12.79 -8.77 -2.29
CA LEU A 165 -11.79 -9.54 -3.04
C LEU A 165 -12.30 -10.97 -3.22
N ASP A 166 -13.08 -11.24 -4.26
CA ASP A 166 -13.58 -12.56 -4.61
C ASP A 166 -12.59 -13.38 -5.47
N ASP A 167 -12.88 -14.64 -5.71
CA ASP A 167 -12.02 -15.53 -6.49
C ASP A 167 -11.91 -15.11 -7.96
N GLU A 168 -12.95 -14.49 -8.51
CA GLU A 168 -12.94 -13.94 -9.86
C GLU A 168 -11.92 -12.80 -9.98
N MET A 169 -11.86 -11.93 -8.98
CA MET A 169 -10.90 -10.85 -8.91
C MET A 169 -9.46 -11.38 -8.83
N VAL A 170 -9.22 -12.41 -7.99
CA VAL A 170 -7.92 -13.07 -7.89
C VAL A 170 -7.50 -13.68 -9.23
N ARG A 171 -8.40 -14.38 -9.90
CA ARG A 171 -8.18 -14.94 -11.24
C ARG A 171 -7.80 -13.85 -12.26
N LYS A 172 -8.53 -12.73 -12.27
CA LYS A 172 -8.22 -11.60 -13.16
C LYS A 172 -6.89 -10.93 -12.86
N ILE A 173 -6.51 -10.82 -11.59
CA ILE A 173 -5.17 -10.34 -11.20
C ILE A 173 -4.08 -11.27 -11.76
N ALA A 174 -4.29 -12.60 -11.68
CA ALA A 174 -3.37 -13.57 -12.25
C ALA A 174 -3.26 -13.45 -13.80
N GLU A 175 -4.38 -13.23 -14.48
CA GLU A 175 -4.41 -13.01 -15.94
C GLU A 175 -3.61 -11.75 -16.33
N GLU A 176 -3.80 -10.64 -15.61
CA GLU A 176 -3.07 -9.41 -15.86
C GLU A 176 -1.57 -9.53 -15.55
N TYR A 177 -1.22 -10.27 -14.49
CA TYR A 177 0.16 -10.61 -14.17
C TYR A 177 0.82 -11.45 -15.29
N SER A 178 0.10 -12.39 -15.89
CA SER A 178 0.61 -13.18 -17.02
C SER A 178 0.96 -12.32 -18.24
N LYS A 179 0.27 -11.18 -18.42
CA LYS A 179 0.54 -10.17 -19.45
C LYS A 179 1.69 -9.23 -19.09
N GLY A 180 2.36 -9.42 -17.95
CA GLY A 180 3.50 -8.64 -17.47
C GLY A 180 3.14 -7.37 -16.71
N ARG A 181 1.89 -7.24 -16.22
CA ARG A 181 1.53 -6.18 -15.28
C ARG A 181 1.89 -6.59 -13.85
N LEU A 182 2.20 -5.61 -13.00
CA LEU A 182 2.66 -5.85 -11.63
C LEU A 182 1.79 -5.09 -10.63
N LEU A 183 1.34 -5.79 -9.60
CA LEU A 183 0.61 -5.22 -8.46
C LEU A 183 1.41 -5.50 -7.19
N PHE A 184 1.87 -4.42 -6.53
CA PHE A 184 2.69 -4.50 -5.33
C PHE A 184 2.02 -3.83 -4.14
N ILE A 185 2.06 -4.50 -3.00
CA ILE A 185 1.58 -3.98 -1.71
C ILE A 185 2.75 -3.95 -0.74
N LEU A 186 2.83 -2.90 0.08
CA LEU A 186 3.86 -2.73 1.10
C LEU A 186 3.29 -3.05 2.49
N THR A 187 4.03 -3.83 3.25
CA THR A 187 3.84 -4.01 4.70
C THR A 187 5.16 -3.76 5.43
N THR A 188 5.08 -3.55 6.73
CA THR A 188 6.25 -3.51 7.61
C THR A 188 6.32 -4.78 8.44
N ASN A 189 7.41 -5.55 8.30
CA ASN A 189 7.72 -6.64 9.23
C ASN A 189 8.38 -6.02 10.47
N LEU A 190 7.67 -6.02 11.61
CA LEU A 190 8.14 -5.41 12.86
C LEU A 190 9.28 -6.18 13.50
N ASP A 191 9.28 -7.52 13.41
CA ASP A 191 10.33 -8.35 13.98
C ASP A 191 11.71 -8.05 13.39
N GLN A 192 11.71 -7.61 12.14
CA GLN A 192 12.92 -7.35 11.37
C GLN A 192 13.16 -5.84 11.15
N ALA A 193 12.21 -4.99 11.55
CA ALA A 193 12.20 -3.55 11.27
C ALA A 193 12.44 -3.23 9.77
N ARG A 194 11.75 -3.97 8.88
CA ARG A 194 11.98 -3.90 7.42
C ARG A 194 10.69 -3.79 6.61
N PRO A 195 10.71 -3.03 5.50
CA PRO A 195 9.63 -3.05 4.54
C PRO A 195 9.65 -4.36 3.73
N VAL A 196 8.47 -4.93 3.50
CA VAL A 196 8.26 -6.10 2.64
C VAL A 196 7.32 -5.72 1.51
N ILE A 197 7.77 -5.93 0.27
CA ILE A 197 7.00 -5.69 -0.97
C ILE A 197 6.36 -7.01 -1.38
N TRP A 198 5.05 -7.08 -1.38
CA TRP A 198 4.27 -8.25 -1.79
C TRP A 198 3.89 -8.18 -3.25
N ASN A 199 4.17 -9.23 -4.00
CA ASN A 199 3.80 -9.39 -5.41
C ASN A 199 2.45 -10.09 -5.51
N ILE A 200 1.38 -9.34 -5.45
CA ILE A 200 0.01 -9.85 -5.46
C ILE A 200 -0.27 -10.67 -6.72
N GLY A 201 0.31 -10.27 -7.85
CA GLY A 201 0.16 -11.00 -9.11
C GLY A 201 0.78 -12.40 -9.07
N ALA A 202 1.97 -12.57 -8.45
CA ALA A 202 2.60 -13.88 -8.28
C ALA A 202 1.78 -14.77 -7.34
N ILE A 203 1.28 -14.20 -6.24
CA ILE A 203 0.43 -14.92 -5.29
C ILE A 203 -0.85 -15.39 -5.99
N ALA A 204 -1.52 -14.51 -6.71
CA ALA A 204 -2.75 -14.83 -7.45
C ALA A 204 -2.53 -15.91 -8.53
N ALA A 205 -1.37 -15.90 -9.19
CA ALA A 205 -1.02 -16.84 -10.26
C ALA A 205 -0.45 -18.18 -9.78
N SER A 206 -0.30 -18.38 -8.47
CA SER A 206 0.36 -19.57 -7.91
C SER A 206 -0.49 -20.84 -7.95
N ASN A 207 -1.80 -20.72 -8.17
CA ASN A 207 -2.80 -21.81 -8.01
C ASN A 207 -2.81 -22.43 -6.60
N ASN A 208 -2.19 -21.77 -5.61
CA ASN A 208 -2.23 -22.25 -4.23
C ASN A 208 -3.64 -22.01 -3.65
N PRO A 209 -4.29 -23.00 -3.02
CA PRO A 209 -5.65 -22.82 -2.48
C PRO A 209 -5.76 -21.76 -1.39
N LYS A 210 -4.64 -21.38 -0.75
CA LYS A 210 -4.56 -20.31 0.25
C LYS A 210 -4.14 -18.96 -0.35
N ALA A 211 -3.99 -18.84 -1.67
CA ALA A 211 -3.51 -17.61 -2.31
C ALA A 211 -4.43 -16.41 -2.02
N ARG A 212 -5.76 -16.62 -2.09
CA ARG A 212 -6.74 -15.56 -1.79
C ARG A 212 -6.66 -15.11 -0.34
N ASP A 213 -6.58 -16.05 0.61
CA ASP A 213 -6.45 -15.72 2.04
C ASP A 213 -5.15 -14.96 2.32
N LEU A 214 -4.03 -15.36 1.71
CA LEU A 214 -2.77 -14.63 1.83
C LEU A 214 -2.89 -13.20 1.27
N ILE A 215 -3.55 -12.99 0.14
CA ILE A 215 -3.77 -11.64 -0.40
C ILE A 215 -4.61 -10.82 0.58
N ILE A 216 -5.68 -11.38 1.15
CA ILE A 216 -6.51 -10.71 2.16
C ILE A 216 -5.67 -10.32 3.38
N ASP A 217 -4.84 -11.23 3.89
CA ASP A 217 -4.00 -10.98 5.07
C ASP A 217 -2.89 -9.94 4.79
N VAL A 218 -2.35 -9.90 3.57
CA VAL A 218 -1.41 -8.86 3.13
C VAL A 218 -2.08 -7.48 3.05
N LEU A 219 -3.29 -7.40 2.48
CA LEU A 219 -4.05 -6.14 2.42
C LEU A 219 -4.42 -5.66 3.83
N LEU A 220 -4.85 -6.58 4.69
CA LEU A 220 -5.13 -6.31 6.10
C LEU A 220 -3.88 -5.81 6.83
N ALA A 221 -2.75 -6.50 6.69
CA ALA A 221 -1.48 -6.12 7.29
C ALA A 221 -1.03 -4.73 6.83
N SER A 222 -1.16 -4.44 5.52
CA SER A 222 -0.84 -3.13 4.95
C SER A 222 -1.71 -1.99 5.51
N ALA A 223 -2.93 -2.30 5.98
CA ALA A 223 -3.87 -1.34 6.56
C ALA A 223 -3.92 -1.42 8.11
N ALA A 224 -3.13 -2.29 8.74
CA ALA A 224 -3.09 -2.46 10.20
C ALA A 224 -2.20 -1.39 10.84
N ILE A 225 -2.74 -0.18 11.01
CA ILE A 225 -2.07 0.96 11.65
C ILE A 225 -1.72 0.59 13.10
N PRO A 226 -0.42 0.67 13.51
CA PRO A 226 -0.02 0.41 14.89
C PRO A 226 -0.81 1.25 15.89
N VAL A 227 -1.07 0.70 17.08
CA VAL A 227 -1.90 1.30 18.14
C VAL A 227 -3.40 1.30 17.83
N VAL A 228 -3.81 1.35 16.57
CA VAL A 228 -5.24 1.32 16.15
C VAL A 228 -5.70 -0.12 15.92
N PHE A 229 -4.90 -0.91 15.23
CA PHE A 229 -5.19 -2.30 14.90
C PHE A 229 -4.11 -3.26 15.44
N PRO A 230 -4.50 -4.49 15.80
CA PRO A 230 -3.53 -5.54 16.09
C PRO A 230 -2.66 -5.83 14.87
N PRO A 231 -1.39 -6.24 15.07
CA PRO A 231 -0.57 -6.71 13.98
C PRO A 231 -1.17 -7.98 13.34
N VAL A 232 -0.87 -8.20 12.08
CA VAL A 232 -1.23 -9.42 11.36
C VAL A 232 -0.06 -10.40 11.46
N MET A 233 -0.35 -11.59 11.99
CA MET A 233 0.63 -12.67 12.12
C MET A 233 0.57 -13.54 10.88
N LEU A 234 1.69 -13.59 10.12
CA LEU A 234 1.81 -14.41 8.93
C LEU A 234 2.61 -15.68 9.27
N ASP A 235 2.00 -16.83 9.04
CA ASP A 235 2.66 -18.13 9.24
C ASP A 235 3.67 -18.38 8.12
N VAL A 236 4.87 -18.77 8.50
CA VAL A 236 5.96 -19.19 7.60
C VAL A 236 6.58 -20.48 8.08
N THR A 237 7.12 -21.28 7.15
CA THR A 237 7.81 -22.51 7.48
C THR A 237 9.30 -22.37 7.16
N VAL A 238 10.15 -22.62 8.13
CA VAL A 238 11.61 -22.59 7.98
C VAL A 238 12.15 -23.93 8.47
N ASP A 239 12.90 -24.64 7.64
CA ASP A 239 13.48 -25.96 7.95
C ASP A 239 12.44 -26.97 8.51
N GLY A 240 11.21 -26.93 7.99
CA GLY A 240 10.09 -27.76 8.41
C GLY A 240 9.42 -27.34 9.72
N GLN A 241 9.87 -26.27 10.37
CA GLN A 241 9.28 -25.74 11.60
C GLN A 241 8.40 -24.53 11.31
N ARG A 242 7.28 -24.44 12.05
CA ARG A 242 6.36 -23.29 11.95
C ARG A 242 6.89 -22.11 12.74
N HIS A 243 6.85 -20.95 12.10
CA HIS A 243 7.21 -19.64 12.65
C HIS A 243 6.12 -18.63 12.32
N GLN A 244 6.21 -17.44 12.92
CA GLN A 244 5.32 -16.32 12.61
C GLN A 244 6.12 -15.04 12.40
N GLU A 245 5.70 -14.27 11.41
CA GLU A 245 6.19 -12.91 11.16
C GLU A 245 5.09 -11.90 11.54
N MET A 246 5.47 -10.87 12.28
CA MET A 246 4.57 -9.81 12.72
C MET A 246 4.56 -8.67 11.69
N HIS A 247 3.45 -8.51 10.98
CA HIS A 247 3.27 -7.47 9.98
C HIS A 247 2.28 -6.40 10.42
N VAL A 248 2.61 -5.15 10.11
CA VAL A 248 1.77 -3.96 10.32
C VAL A 248 1.76 -3.10 9.06
N ASP A 249 1.03 -1.99 9.13
CA ASP A 249 0.90 -1.00 8.05
C ASP A 249 2.27 -0.63 7.44
N GLY A 250 2.30 -0.65 6.11
CA GLY A 250 3.47 -0.26 5.35
C GLY A 250 3.90 1.19 5.59
N GLY A 251 2.93 2.05 5.94
CA GLY A 251 3.14 3.44 6.31
C GLY A 251 3.98 3.65 7.57
N THR A 252 4.23 2.61 8.36
CA THR A 252 5.21 2.63 9.45
C THR A 252 6.62 2.93 8.95
N ILE A 253 6.95 2.53 7.70
CA ILE A 253 8.26 2.78 7.08
C ILE A 253 8.15 3.72 5.88
N ALA A 254 7.13 3.56 5.03
CA ALA A 254 6.94 4.38 3.84
C ALA A 254 5.47 4.52 3.47
N GLN A 255 5.02 5.77 3.27
CA GLN A 255 3.64 6.07 2.89
C GLN A 255 3.34 5.78 1.42
N ALA A 256 4.35 5.78 0.57
CA ALA A 256 4.23 5.45 -0.85
C ALA A 256 5.57 5.04 -1.45
N PHE A 257 5.53 4.28 -2.53
CA PHE A 257 6.72 3.92 -3.29
C PHE A 257 6.39 3.67 -4.76
N LEU A 258 7.34 3.92 -5.66
CA LEU A 258 7.26 3.53 -7.08
C LEU A 258 8.02 2.21 -7.33
N TYR A 259 9.27 2.19 -6.91
CA TYR A 259 10.18 1.04 -6.95
C TYR A 259 11.34 1.31 -5.98
N PRO A 260 12.08 0.26 -5.56
CA PRO A 260 13.22 0.44 -4.65
C PRO A 260 14.29 1.37 -5.22
N PRO A 261 14.91 2.24 -4.39
CA PRO A 261 15.96 3.17 -4.83
C PRO A 261 17.18 2.48 -5.45
N SER A 262 17.43 1.22 -5.06
CA SER A 262 18.51 0.39 -5.62
C SER A 262 18.27 -0.04 -7.07
N ILE A 263 17.03 0.07 -7.55
CA ILE A 263 16.65 -0.23 -8.93
C ILE A 263 16.83 1.02 -9.79
N SER A 264 17.50 0.88 -10.93
CA SER A 264 17.52 1.91 -11.98
C SER A 264 16.85 1.37 -13.23
N LEU A 265 15.83 2.07 -13.69
CA LEU A 265 15.13 1.72 -14.91
C LEU A 265 15.96 2.04 -16.18
N ARG A 266 17.03 2.83 -16.04
CA ARG A 266 17.97 3.16 -17.14
C ARG A 266 19.08 2.13 -17.29
N THR A 267 19.62 1.62 -16.17
CA THR A 267 20.82 0.76 -16.17
C THR A 267 20.53 -0.64 -15.60
N GLY A 268 19.33 -0.88 -15.07
CA GLY A 268 19.00 -2.11 -14.36
C GLY A 268 19.15 -3.37 -15.19
N ALA A 269 18.89 -3.29 -16.46
CA ALA A 269 18.99 -4.42 -17.38
C ALA A 269 20.43 -4.87 -17.64
N ALA A 270 21.36 -3.94 -17.76
CA ALA A 270 22.78 -4.27 -17.91
C ALA A 270 23.31 -5.06 -16.72
N ARG A 271 22.78 -4.80 -15.51
CA ARG A 271 23.18 -5.50 -14.28
C ARG A 271 22.72 -6.96 -14.19
N VAL A 272 21.71 -7.34 -14.98
CA VAL A 272 21.21 -8.73 -15.04
C VAL A 272 21.54 -9.42 -16.35
N GLY A 273 22.51 -8.89 -17.12
CA GLY A 273 23.01 -9.51 -18.37
C GLY A 273 22.06 -9.38 -19.56
N VAL A 274 21.06 -8.52 -19.49
CA VAL A 274 20.19 -8.21 -20.64
C VAL A 274 20.88 -7.17 -21.51
N ASN A 275 20.97 -7.46 -22.82
CA ASN A 275 21.62 -6.57 -23.78
C ASN A 275 20.98 -5.16 -23.76
N GLU A 276 21.76 -4.12 -23.49
CA GLU A 276 21.32 -2.74 -23.45
C GLU A 276 20.59 -2.28 -24.71
N LYS A 277 20.96 -2.82 -25.89
CA LYS A 277 20.26 -2.52 -27.16
C LYS A 277 18.78 -2.90 -27.11
N THR A 278 18.42 -3.95 -26.39
CA THR A 278 17.02 -4.40 -26.24
C THR A 278 16.21 -3.47 -25.32
N LEU A 279 16.87 -2.66 -24.50
CA LEU A 279 16.24 -1.74 -23.54
C LEU A 279 16.44 -0.26 -23.90
N ARG A 280 17.30 0.06 -24.85
CA ARG A 280 17.51 1.41 -25.38
C ARG A 280 16.41 1.87 -26.34
N THR A 281 15.31 1.14 -26.48
CA THR A 281 14.13 1.72 -27.10
C THR A 281 13.75 2.96 -26.28
N GLU A 282 13.61 4.11 -26.96
CA GLU A 282 13.16 5.40 -26.40
C GLU A 282 11.71 5.29 -25.89
N ARG A 283 11.51 4.37 -24.92
CA ARG A 283 10.20 4.09 -24.36
C ARG A 283 9.86 5.18 -23.38
N LYS A 284 8.78 5.87 -23.62
CA LYS A 284 8.22 6.83 -22.69
C LYS A 284 7.74 6.10 -21.42
N ARG A 285 8.17 6.59 -20.27
CA ARG A 285 7.72 6.13 -18.94
C ARG A 285 7.04 7.28 -18.24
N VAL A 286 5.86 7.01 -17.67
CA VAL A 286 5.05 8.00 -16.98
C VAL A 286 4.66 7.43 -15.62
N ALA A 287 4.98 8.14 -14.57
CA ALA A 287 4.57 7.81 -13.21
C ALA A 287 3.51 8.79 -12.72
N TYR A 288 2.48 8.24 -12.13
CA TYR A 288 1.46 8.96 -11.38
C TYR A 288 1.59 8.60 -9.91
N VAL A 289 1.57 9.60 -9.06
CA VAL A 289 1.58 9.46 -7.61
C VAL A 289 0.32 10.12 -7.07
N ILE A 290 -0.49 9.35 -6.37
CA ILE A 290 -1.66 9.86 -5.66
C ILE A 290 -1.33 9.86 -4.18
N ARG A 291 -1.16 11.05 -3.61
CA ARG A 291 -1.00 11.25 -2.18
C ARG A 291 -2.37 11.45 -1.56
N ASN A 292 -2.83 10.45 -0.81
CA ASN A 292 -4.04 10.54 0.00
C ASN A 292 -3.73 11.34 1.28
N GLY A 293 -3.64 12.65 1.13
CA GLY A 293 -3.30 13.58 2.19
C GLY A 293 -2.83 14.93 1.64
N ARG A 294 -2.70 15.88 2.55
CA ARG A 294 -2.25 17.26 2.28
C ARG A 294 -0.74 17.36 2.47
N PHE A 295 -0.10 18.30 1.81
CA PHE A 295 1.31 18.65 2.09
C PHE A 295 1.44 19.49 3.36
N VAL A 296 0.49 20.38 3.60
CA VAL A 296 0.38 21.16 4.84
C VAL A 296 -0.89 20.70 5.56
N ARG A 297 -0.73 20.24 6.80
CA ARG A 297 -1.88 19.83 7.63
C ARG A 297 -2.50 21.06 8.28
N PRO A 298 -3.83 21.07 8.49
CA PRO A 298 -4.47 22.06 9.34
C PRO A 298 -3.85 22.06 10.74
N GLU A 299 -3.75 23.23 11.35
CA GLU A 299 -3.29 23.37 12.73
C GLU A 299 -4.39 22.92 13.69
N GLU A 300 -4.02 22.06 14.65
CA GLU A 300 -4.92 21.57 15.69
C GLU A 300 -4.23 21.66 17.06
N SER A 301 -4.96 22.09 18.08
CA SER A 301 -4.47 22.09 19.44
C SER A 301 -4.43 20.67 20.00
N VAL A 302 -3.27 20.25 20.49
CA VAL A 302 -3.09 18.92 21.09
C VAL A 302 -3.33 19.00 22.60
N GLU A 303 -4.19 18.12 23.12
CA GLU A 303 -4.39 18.02 24.56
C GLU A 303 -3.11 17.59 25.28
N LEU A 304 -2.81 18.20 26.44
CA LEU A 304 -1.64 17.85 27.27
C LEU A 304 -1.88 16.52 28.02
N ARG A 305 -2.03 15.43 27.26
CA ARG A 305 -2.20 14.05 27.73
C ARG A 305 -1.24 13.15 26.96
N THR A 306 -0.57 12.25 27.65
CA THR A 306 0.45 11.36 27.05
C THR A 306 -0.03 10.66 25.78
N ILE A 307 -1.25 10.15 25.81
CA ILE A 307 -1.88 9.44 24.69
C ILE A 307 -2.16 10.37 23.51
N ALA A 308 -2.72 11.56 23.77
CA ALA A 308 -2.99 12.55 22.72
C ALA A 308 -1.69 13.01 22.06
N ILE A 309 -0.65 13.25 22.86
CA ILE A 309 0.70 13.61 22.38
C ILE A 309 1.30 12.47 21.55
N ALA A 310 1.23 11.23 22.03
CA ALA A 310 1.77 10.07 21.31
C ALA A 310 1.05 9.85 19.96
N LYS A 311 -0.28 9.95 19.95
CA LYS A 311 -1.09 9.86 18.73
C LYS A 311 -0.70 10.94 17.72
N GLU A 312 -0.60 12.20 18.17
CA GLU A 312 -0.27 13.31 17.27
C GLU A 312 1.19 13.26 16.81
N ALA A 313 2.12 12.84 17.67
CA ALA A 313 3.50 12.61 17.26
C ALA A 313 3.59 11.56 16.15
N LEU A 314 2.90 10.41 16.31
CA LEU A 314 2.85 9.35 15.28
C LEU A 314 2.22 9.85 13.99
N SER A 315 1.12 10.60 14.07
CA SER A 315 0.43 11.21 12.94
C SER A 315 1.34 12.20 12.19
N THR A 316 2.07 13.03 12.94
CA THR A 316 3.04 14.00 12.39
C THR A 316 4.22 13.29 11.69
N MET A 317 4.79 12.25 12.31
CA MET A 317 5.85 11.45 11.71
C MET A 317 5.38 10.78 10.41
N THR A 318 4.18 10.23 10.40
CA THR A 318 3.56 9.58 9.24
C THR A 318 3.33 10.59 8.10
N ALA A 319 2.78 11.76 8.40
CA ALA A 319 2.56 12.82 7.42
C ALA A 319 3.89 13.33 6.82
N SER A 320 4.90 13.55 7.67
CA SER A 320 6.26 13.94 7.25
C SER A 320 6.91 12.87 6.37
N SER A 321 6.80 11.59 6.77
CA SER A 321 7.27 10.46 5.93
C SER A 321 6.64 10.50 4.54
N GLY A 322 5.33 10.74 4.43
CA GLY A 322 4.65 10.80 3.14
C GLY A 322 5.11 11.98 2.26
N VAL A 323 5.45 13.12 2.85
CA VAL A 323 6.09 14.23 2.12
C VAL A 323 7.46 13.80 1.60
N ASN A 324 8.30 13.23 2.46
CA ASN A 324 9.65 12.76 2.10
C ASN A 324 9.62 11.68 1.02
N ASP A 325 8.66 10.75 1.09
CA ASP A 325 8.47 9.72 0.07
C ASP A 325 8.11 10.31 -1.29
N THR A 326 7.31 11.38 -1.31
CA THR A 326 6.96 12.07 -2.54
C THR A 326 8.19 12.70 -3.20
N TYR A 327 9.06 13.36 -2.42
CA TYR A 327 10.35 13.86 -2.91
C TYR A 327 11.26 12.72 -3.39
N ARG A 328 11.34 11.63 -2.64
CA ARG A 328 12.13 10.44 -3.01
C ARG A 328 11.68 9.86 -4.33
N MET A 329 10.36 9.67 -4.54
CA MET A 329 9.80 9.18 -5.79
C MET A 329 10.07 10.12 -6.95
N PHE A 330 9.97 11.42 -6.74
CA PHE A 330 10.30 12.43 -7.75
C PHE A 330 11.76 12.37 -8.18
N LEU A 331 12.69 12.31 -7.22
CA LEU A 331 14.12 12.20 -7.52
C LEU A 331 14.47 10.90 -8.26
N LEU A 332 13.84 9.77 -7.89
CA LEU A 332 13.97 8.50 -8.61
C LEU A 332 13.45 8.62 -10.05
N ALA A 333 12.29 9.24 -10.22
CA ALA A 333 11.70 9.46 -11.54
C ALA A 333 12.62 10.33 -12.42
N ARG A 334 13.18 11.42 -11.88
CA ARG A 334 14.17 12.26 -12.57
C ARG A 334 15.42 11.48 -12.97
N ARG A 335 16.00 10.73 -12.02
CA ARG A 335 17.19 9.88 -12.27
C ARG A 335 16.98 8.95 -13.46
N ASP A 336 15.80 8.35 -13.55
CA ASP A 336 15.49 7.31 -14.51
C ASP A 336 14.77 7.83 -15.78
N GLY A 337 14.58 9.14 -15.92
CA GLY A 337 13.91 9.74 -17.07
C GLY A 337 12.43 9.37 -17.18
N VAL A 338 11.77 9.24 -16.03
CA VAL A 338 10.32 8.96 -15.90
C VAL A 338 9.58 10.29 -15.76
N ASN A 339 8.56 10.50 -16.57
CA ASN A 339 7.71 11.69 -16.46
C ASN A 339 6.85 11.58 -15.20
N PHE A 340 7.09 12.47 -14.23
CA PHE A 340 6.45 12.45 -12.93
C PHE A 340 5.16 13.30 -12.93
N ASN A 341 4.12 12.79 -12.28
CA ASN A 341 2.82 13.44 -12.10
C ASN A 341 2.32 13.17 -10.69
N LEU A 342 1.96 14.22 -9.97
CA LEU A 342 1.54 14.14 -8.58
C LEU A 342 0.15 14.73 -8.40
N ALA A 343 -0.67 14.03 -7.64
CA ALA A 343 -1.94 14.52 -7.11
C ALA A 343 -1.94 14.44 -5.58
N SER A 344 -2.58 15.41 -4.94
CA SER A 344 -2.80 15.48 -3.50
C SER A 344 -4.09 16.24 -3.20
N ILE A 345 -4.57 16.14 -1.97
CA ILE A 345 -5.70 16.94 -1.50
C ILE A 345 -5.23 18.40 -1.46
N GLY A 346 -5.98 19.29 -2.11
CA GLY A 346 -5.69 20.73 -2.16
C GLY A 346 -6.25 21.47 -0.95
N ASP A 347 -5.81 22.72 -0.80
CA ASP A 347 -6.28 23.60 0.27
C ASP A 347 -7.74 24.06 0.05
N ASP A 348 -8.26 23.87 -1.15
CA ASP A 348 -9.65 24.13 -1.54
C ASP A 348 -10.65 23.04 -1.09
N PHE A 349 -10.20 22.00 -0.40
CA PHE A 349 -11.07 21.07 0.32
C PHE A 349 -11.08 21.45 1.80
N ASP A 350 -12.18 21.99 2.28
CA ASP A 350 -12.33 22.60 3.61
C ASP A 350 -13.33 21.87 4.55
N VAL A 351 -13.82 20.68 4.13
CA VAL A 351 -14.76 19.90 4.95
C VAL A 351 -14.06 19.44 6.23
N PRO A 352 -14.64 19.73 7.43
CA PRO A 352 -14.03 19.36 8.70
C PRO A 352 -13.97 17.85 8.90
N TYR A 353 -12.84 17.38 9.42
CA TYR A 353 -12.68 15.99 9.84
C TYR A 353 -13.42 15.75 11.16
N LYS A 354 -14.40 14.83 11.17
CA LYS A 354 -15.26 14.54 12.34
C LYS A 354 -14.84 13.27 13.09
N GLY A 355 -13.77 12.62 12.69
CA GLY A 355 -13.27 11.38 13.29
C GLY A 355 -13.11 10.23 12.31
N PRO A 356 -12.50 9.11 12.74
CA PRO A 356 -12.14 8.01 11.85
C PRO A 356 -13.36 7.37 11.16
N PHE A 357 -13.23 7.11 9.86
CA PHE A 357 -14.25 6.49 9.00
C PHE A 357 -15.61 7.21 9.05
N ASN A 358 -15.56 8.55 9.16
CA ASN A 358 -16.75 9.37 9.04
C ASN A 358 -17.25 9.35 7.58
N GLN A 359 -18.42 8.76 7.36
CA GLN A 359 -18.96 8.53 6.02
C GLN A 359 -19.23 9.85 5.27
N GLU A 360 -19.70 10.89 5.96
CA GLU A 360 -19.97 12.20 5.36
C GLU A 360 -18.66 12.85 4.85
N TYR A 361 -17.59 12.78 5.66
CA TYR A 361 -16.28 13.28 5.27
C TYR A 361 -15.73 12.50 4.07
N MET A 362 -15.75 11.16 4.13
CA MET A 362 -15.24 10.32 3.04
C MET A 362 -16.04 10.50 1.75
N GLN A 363 -17.38 10.64 1.83
CA GLN A 363 -18.20 10.93 0.65
C GLN A 363 -17.83 12.29 0.05
N SER A 364 -17.74 13.34 0.87
CA SER A 364 -17.38 14.69 0.40
C SER A 364 -15.98 14.69 -0.25
N LEU A 365 -15.04 14.00 0.33
CA LEU A 365 -13.67 13.92 -0.20
C LEU A 365 -13.60 13.07 -1.48
N TYR A 366 -14.40 12.00 -1.57
CA TYR A 366 -14.56 11.22 -2.80
C TYR A 366 -15.13 12.11 -3.91
N ASP A 367 -16.21 12.87 -3.65
CA ASP A 367 -16.85 13.73 -4.63
C ASP A 367 -15.90 14.85 -5.10
N TYR A 368 -15.12 15.43 -4.18
CA TYR A 368 -14.07 16.39 -4.51
C TYR A 368 -13.03 15.78 -5.47
N GLY A 369 -12.50 14.60 -5.15
CA GLY A 369 -11.56 13.88 -6.01
C GLY A 369 -12.17 13.54 -7.37
N TYR A 370 -13.42 13.05 -7.39
CA TYR A 370 -14.15 12.69 -8.60
C TYR A 370 -14.34 13.88 -9.56
N GLN A 371 -14.78 15.03 -9.04
CA GLN A 371 -14.94 16.23 -9.85
C GLN A 371 -13.63 16.69 -10.48
N LYS A 372 -12.55 16.68 -9.69
CA LYS A 372 -11.20 16.99 -10.17
C LYS A 372 -10.72 16.02 -11.24
N GLY A 373 -10.93 14.71 -11.04
CA GLY A 373 -10.57 13.67 -12.01
C GLY A 373 -11.33 13.82 -13.33
N ARG A 374 -12.64 14.04 -13.24
CA ARG A 374 -13.50 14.20 -14.41
C ARG A 374 -13.21 15.48 -15.20
N ALA A 375 -12.90 16.58 -14.51
CA ALA A 375 -12.52 17.84 -15.15
C ALA A 375 -11.12 17.82 -15.78
N GLY A 376 -10.28 16.86 -15.39
CA GLY A 376 -8.87 16.79 -15.75
C GLY A 376 -7.98 17.38 -14.67
N TYR A 377 -7.50 16.50 -13.80
CA TYR A 377 -6.64 16.91 -12.70
C TYR A 377 -5.38 17.63 -13.19
N PRO A 378 -5.02 18.80 -12.62
CA PRO A 378 -3.81 19.53 -13.00
C PRO A 378 -2.57 18.93 -12.34
N TRP A 379 -2.09 17.79 -12.87
CA TRP A 379 -0.99 17.02 -12.33
C TRP A 379 0.27 17.86 -12.12
N GLN A 380 0.71 17.96 -10.87
CA GLN A 380 1.96 18.62 -10.52
C GLN A 380 3.15 17.82 -11.05
N LYS A 381 4.14 18.49 -11.63
CA LYS A 381 5.34 17.85 -12.23
C LYS A 381 6.51 17.72 -11.27
N ALA A 382 6.39 18.29 -10.08
CA ALA A 382 7.33 18.22 -8.98
C ALA A 382 6.57 18.35 -7.65
N PRO A 383 7.15 17.91 -6.52
CA PRO A 383 6.60 18.18 -5.20
C PRO A 383 6.56 19.70 -4.92
N PRO A 384 5.59 20.20 -4.12
CA PRO A 384 5.52 21.59 -3.72
C PRO A 384 6.82 22.08 -3.07
N GLY A 385 7.26 23.29 -3.40
CA GLY A 385 8.50 23.87 -2.87
C GLY A 385 9.81 23.31 -3.46
N TYR A 386 9.72 22.40 -4.44
CA TYR A 386 10.93 21.96 -5.15
C TYR A 386 11.39 23.04 -6.11
N VAL A 387 12.61 23.54 -5.89
CA VAL A 387 13.31 24.50 -6.77
C VAL A 387 14.31 23.71 -7.62
N ASN A 388 14.31 23.92 -8.96
CA ASN A 388 15.24 23.29 -9.89
C ASN A 388 16.66 23.84 -9.77
#